data_7ec0d561043268c1954062f8ba7812b8
#
_entry.id   7ec0d561043268c1954062f8ba7812b8
#
_cell.length_a   1.000
_cell.length_b   1.000
_cell.length_c   1.000
_cell.angle_alpha   90.00
_cell.angle_beta   90.00
_cell.angle_gamma   90.00
#
_symmetry.space_group_name_H-M   'P 1'
#
loop_
_entity.id
_entity.type
_entity.pdbx_description
1 polymer ?
#
loop_
_entity_poly.entity_id
_entity_poly.type
_entity_poly.pdbx_seq_one_letter_code
_entity_poly.pdbx_strand_id
1 'polypeptide(L)'
;VGPRHLAIPQAMSASELADQDARVTDVEHLDWKTAIGIGCFQVLSIVPGTSRSGSTIIGGLLLGCSRTVAAEFTFYLAVPVMFGASGLRLAKYLAKNAMSSSELMILLIGCIVAFLVSLVAIRFLIGFVKKHDFKPFGWYRLAPGAVVIA
;
A
#
# COMPACT_ATOMS: atom_id res chain seq x y z
N VAL A 1 4.43 -45.58 -19.28
CA VAL A 1 4.28 -44.51 -18.27
C VAL A 1 5.63 -43.82 -18.23
N GLY A 2 5.85 -42.81 -19.10
CA GLY A 2 7.07 -42.04 -19.18
C GLY A 2 7.10 -40.92 -18.14
N PRO A 3 8.27 -40.54 -17.64
CA PRO A 3 8.38 -39.42 -16.70
C PRO A 3 7.93 -38.13 -17.39
N ARG A 4 6.93 -37.47 -16.81
CA ARG A 4 6.56 -36.13 -17.22
C ARG A 4 7.76 -35.24 -16.91
N HIS A 5 8.49 -34.85 -17.95
CA HIS A 5 9.44 -33.75 -17.83
C HIS A 5 8.67 -32.54 -17.33
N LEU A 6 8.84 -32.21 -16.06
CA LEU A 6 8.52 -30.87 -15.57
C LEU A 6 9.43 -29.92 -16.38
N ALA A 7 8.85 -29.34 -17.41
CA ALA A 7 9.46 -28.19 -18.06
C ALA A 7 9.46 -27.07 -17.00
N ILE A 8 10.62 -26.86 -16.38
CA ILE A 8 10.89 -25.67 -15.59
C ILE A 8 10.76 -24.51 -16.58
N PRO A 9 9.79 -23.60 -16.44
CA PRO A 9 9.73 -22.43 -17.30
C PRO A 9 11.02 -21.66 -17.09
N GLN A 10 11.86 -21.64 -18.11
CA GLN A 10 13.07 -20.83 -18.13
C GLN A 10 12.63 -19.37 -17.95
N ALA A 11 13.14 -18.73 -16.89
CA ALA A 11 12.99 -17.33 -16.49
C ALA A 11 11.85 -16.98 -15.51
N MET A 12 11.58 -17.83 -14.53
CA MET A 12 10.94 -17.29 -13.32
C MET A 12 11.97 -16.45 -12.57
N SER A 13 11.60 -15.19 -12.28
CA SER A 13 12.45 -14.31 -11.49
C SER A 13 12.57 -14.84 -10.05
N ALA A 14 13.68 -14.53 -9.38
CA ALA A 14 13.87 -14.90 -7.98
C ALA A 14 12.71 -14.41 -7.06
N SER A 15 11.99 -13.39 -7.49
CA SER A 15 10.80 -12.87 -6.83
C SER A 15 9.57 -13.78 -6.97
N GLU A 16 9.40 -14.45 -8.11
CA GLU A 16 8.30 -15.39 -8.33
C GLU A 16 8.54 -16.71 -7.58
N LEU A 17 9.79 -17.14 -7.49
CA LEU A 17 10.17 -18.30 -6.68
C LEU A 17 9.93 -18.04 -5.20
N ALA A 18 10.29 -16.85 -4.70
CA ALA A 18 10.03 -16.46 -3.31
C ALA A 18 8.53 -16.35 -2.98
N ASP A 19 7.69 -16.01 -3.96
CA ASP A 19 6.22 -15.98 -3.78
C ASP A 19 5.61 -17.39 -3.75
N GLN A 20 6.22 -18.38 -4.41
CA GLN A 20 5.77 -19.78 -4.36
C GLN A 20 6.10 -20.46 -3.03
N ASP A 21 7.21 -20.08 -2.39
CA ASP A 21 7.61 -20.57 -1.07
C ASP A 21 6.89 -19.84 0.08
N ALA A 22 6.06 -18.84 -0.22
CA ALA A 22 5.32 -18.10 0.80
C ALA A 22 4.27 -19.01 1.47
N ARG A 23 4.22 -18.92 2.80
CA ARG A 23 3.29 -19.70 3.63
C ARG A 23 1.83 -19.27 3.42
N VAL A 24 1.61 -17.99 3.08
CA VAL A 24 0.29 -17.40 2.81
C VAL A 24 0.30 -16.79 1.42
N THR A 25 -0.38 -17.45 0.49
CA THR A 25 -0.46 -17.05 -0.92
C THR A 25 -1.78 -16.39 -1.29
N ASP A 26 -2.74 -16.33 -0.33
CA ASP A 26 -4.05 -15.73 -0.52
C ASP A 26 -4.48 -14.96 0.74
N VAL A 27 -5.09 -13.79 0.54
CA VAL A 27 -5.59 -12.93 1.63
C VAL A 27 -6.71 -13.62 2.42
N GLU A 28 -7.53 -14.46 1.76
CA GLU A 28 -8.62 -15.20 2.41
C GLU A 28 -8.11 -16.22 3.43
N HIS A 29 -6.90 -16.72 3.25
CA HIS A 29 -6.26 -17.70 4.15
C HIS A 29 -5.33 -17.05 5.18
N LEU A 30 -5.38 -15.72 5.29
CA LEU A 30 -4.56 -14.98 6.26
C LEU A 30 -5.04 -15.24 7.69
N ASP A 31 -4.20 -15.89 8.48
CA ASP A 31 -4.49 -16.13 9.90
C ASP A 31 -4.54 -14.80 10.68
N TRP A 32 -5.47 -14.70 11.63
CA TRP A 32 -5.65 -13.52 12.48
C TRP A 32 -4.36 -13.11 13.23
N LYS A 33 -3.53 -14.10 13.59
CA LYS A 33 -2.23 -13.84 14.25
C LYS A 33 -1.26 -13.11 13.32
N THR A 34 -1.21 -13.53 12.07
CA THR A 34 -0.41 -12.88 11.03
C THR A 34 -0.94 -11.47 10.74
N ALA A 35 -2.26 -11.29 10.68
CA ALA A 35 -2.88 -9.99 10.50
C ALA A 35 -2.52 -9.00 11.63
N ILE A 36 -2.61 -9.45 12.89
CA ILE A 36 -2.18 -8.64 14.05
C ILE A 36 -0.67 -8.37 13.98
N GLY A 37 0.14 -9.36 13.63
CA GLY A 37 1.59 -9.18 13.46
C GLY A 37 1.92 -8.08 12.45
N ILE A 38 1.28 -8.07 11.27
CA ILE A 38 1.45 -7.01 10.27
C ILE A 38 1.00 -5.66 10.83
N GLY A 39 -0.11 -5.62 11.58
CA GLY A 39 -0.58 -4.43 12.28
C GLY A 39 0.44 -3.87 13.28
N CYS A 40 1.15 -4.75 14.02
CA CYS A 40 2.24 -4.35 14.90
C CYS A 40 3.41 -3.72 14.15
N PHE A 41 3.77 -4.26 12.98
CA PHE A 41 4.79 -3.63 12.12
C PHE A 41 4.39 -2.23 11.65
N GLN A 42 3.09 -1.93 11.53
CA GLN A 42 2.62 -0.59 11.21
C GLN A 42 3.02 0.46 12.27
N VAL A 43 3.23 0.05 13.52
CA VAL A 43 3.69 0.96 14.60
C VAL A 43 5.04 1.59 14.24
N LEU A 44 5.90 0.89 13.49
CA LEU A 44 7.17 1.43 13.02
C LEU A 44 7.00 2.69 12.14
N SER A 45 5.82 2.86 11.53
CA SER A 45 5.53 4.05 10.73
C SER A 45 5.32 5.34 11.56
N ILE A 46 5.33 5.26 12.88
CA ILE A 46 5.36 6.42 13.77
C ILE A 46 6.69 7.15 13.69
N VAL A 47 7.77 6.41 13.35
CA VAL A 47 9.10 7.00 13.16
C VAL A 47 9.08 7.90 11.91
N PRO A 48 9.45 9.19 12.02
CA PRO A 48 9.48 10.11 10.88
C PRO A 48 10.35 9.57 9.74
N GLY A 49 9.84 9.64 8.52
CA GLY A 49 10.52 9.15 7.33
C GLY A 49 10.27 7.67 7.00
N THR A 50 9.63 6.93 7.88
CA THR A 50 9.27 5.53 7.62
C THR A 50 7.96 5.47 6.83
N SER A 51 7.98 4.78 5.69
CA SER A 51 6.77 4.54 4.89
C SER A 51 5.84 3.56 5.61
N ARG A 52 4.58 3.97 5.84
CA ARG A 52 3.58 3.10 6.47
C ARG A 52 3.35 1.81 5.67
N SER A 53 3.13 1.93 4.37
CA SER A 53 2.97 0.79 3.48
C SER A 53 4.23 -0.06 3.40
N GLY A 54 5.41 0.56 3.41
CA GLY A 54 6.67 -0.15 3.46
C GLY A 54 6.81 -1.02 4.71
N SER A 55 6.50 -0.48 5.89
CA SER A 55 6.55 -1.21 7.16
C SER A 55 5.59 -2.41 7.19
N THR A 56 4.35 -2.24 6.71
CA THR A 56 3.36 -3.33 6.67
C THR A 56 3.70 -4.39 5.64
N ILE A 57 4.22 -4.02 4.47
CA ILE A 57 4.67 -4.99 3.44
C ILE A 57 5.86 -5.79 3.97
N ILE A 58 6.87 -5.15 4.55
CA ILE A 58 8.01 -5.84 5.15
C ILE A 58 7.55 -6.77 6.28
N GLY A 59 6.64 -6.30 7.14
CA GLY A 59 6.04 -7.12 8.19
C GLY A 59 5.35 -8.37 7.64
N GLY A 60 4.57 -8.22 6.57
CA GLY A 60 3.90 -9.33 5.89
C GLY A 60 4.89 -10.36 5.33
N LEU A 61 5.94 -9.89 4.66
CA LEU A 61 7.00 -10.75 4.12
C LEU A 61 7.73 -11.53 5.20
N LEU A 62 8.08 -10.87 6.32
CA LEU A 62 8.74 -11.52 7.46
C LEU A 62 7.86 -12.56 8.14
N LEU A 63 6.54 -12.40 8.10
CA LEU A 63 5.56 -13.34 8.63
C LEU A 63 5.20 -14.46 7.63
N GLY A 64 5.85 -14.50 6.47
CA GLY A 64 5.70 -15.55 5.47
C GLY A 64 4.55 -15.34 4.49
N CYS A 65 4.07 -14.11 4.32
CA CYS A 65 3.12 -13.78 3.27
C CYS A 65 3.84 -13.58 1.93
N SER A 66 3.15 -13.90 0.82
CA SER A 66 3.63 -13.54 -0.52
C SER A 66 3.64 -12.01 -0.69
N ARG A 67 4.39 -11.51 -1.65
CA ARG A 67 4.46 -10.06 -1.94
C ARG A 67 3.11 -9.49 -2.31
N THR A 68 2.34 -10.24 -3.09
CA THR A 68 1.00 -9.86 -3.52
C THR A 68 0.07 -9.75 -2.32
N VAL A 69 0.03 -10.76 -1.45
CA VAL A 69 -0.79 -10.77 -0.24
C VAL A 69 -0.40 -9.66 0.73
N ALA A 70 0.91 -9.44 0.95
CA ALA A 70 1.39 -8.38 1.83
C ALA A 70 1.00 -6.98 1.31
N ALA A 71 1.08 -6.75 0.00
CA ALA A 71 0.66 -5.50 -0.62
C ALA A 71 -0.86 -5.32 -0.54
N GLU A 72 -1.63 -6.33 -0.91
CA GLU A 72 -3.09 -6.31 -0.91
C GLU A 72 -3.64 -6.08 0.51
N PHE A 73 -3.14 -6.82 1.50
CA PHE A 73 -3.53 -6.64 2.90
C PHE A 73 -3.19 -5.23 3.41
N THR A 74 -2.07 -4.66 2.96
CA THR A 74 -1.70 -3.27 3.29
C THR A 74 -2.74 -2.26 2.81
N PHE A 75 -3.33 -2.47 1.62
CA PHE A 75 -4.42 -1.63 1.14
C PHE A 75 -5.70 -1.80 1.96
N TYR A 76 -6.08 -3.04 2.29
CA TYR A 76 -7.23 -3.30 3.16
C TYR A 76 -7.05 -2.64 4.54
N LEU A 77 -5.86 -2.74 5.12
CA LEU A 77 -5.54 -2.13 6.41
C LEU A 77 -5.52 -0.60 6.36
N ALA A 78 -5.15 -0.03 5.21
CA ALA A 78 -5.11 1.43 5.03
C ALA A 78 -6.50 2.07 5.15
N VAL A 79 -7.55 1.42 4.65
CA VAL A 79 -8.91 1.96 4.63
C VAL A 79 -9.42 2.27 6.05
N PRO A 80 -9.52 1.29 6.98
CA PRO A 80 -10.03 1.58 8.32
C PRO A 80 -9.12 2.53 9.11
N VAL A 81 -7.82 2.44 8.93
CA VAL A 81 -6.86 3.33 9.61
C VAL A 81 -7.00 4.78 9.15
N MET A 82 -7.16 5.02 7.85
CA MET A 82 -7.37 6.37 7.32
C MET A 82 -8.71 6.95 7.75
N PHE A 83 -9.78 6.15 7.69
CA PHE A 83 -11.10 6.58 8.20
C PHE A 83 -11.05 6.89 9.68
N GLY A 84 -10.42 6.05 10.49
CA GLY A 84 -10.27 6.28 11.92
C GLY A 84 -9.46 7.54 12.25
N ALA A 85 -8.33 7.73 11.60
CA ALA A 85 -7.48 8.90 11.79
C ALA A 85 -8.15 10.20 11.35
N SER A 86 -8.83 10.20 10.21
CA SER A 86 -9.56 11.35 9.68
C SER A 86 -10.77 11.67 10.56
N GLY A 87 -11.54 10.66 10.95
CA GLY A 87 -12.67 10.80 11.85
C GLY A 87 -12.29 11.36 13.22
N LEU A 88 -11.18 10.87 13.79
CA LEU A 88 -10.66 11.36 15.05
C LEU A 88 -10.21 12.83 14.98
N ARG A 89 -9.53 13.20 13.88
CA ARG A 89 -9.13 14.60 13.65
C ARG A 89 -10.33 15.52 13.51
N LEU A 90 -11.33 15.09 12.73
CA LEU A 90 -12.57 15.83 12.54
C LEU A 90 -13.33 15.98 13.86
N ALA A 91 -13.47 14.90 14.64
CA ALA A 91 -14.12 14.94 15.94
C ALA A 91 -13.42 15.90 16.93
N LYS A 92 -12.07 15.86 16.97
CA LYS A 92 -11.29 16.79 17.80
C LYS A 92 -11.44 18.24 17.37
N TYR A 93 -11.53 18.49 16.07
CA TYR A 93 -11.75 19.84 15.54
C TYR A 93 -13.14 20.36 15.92
N LEU A 94 -14.17 19.54 15.73
CA LEU A 94 -15.56 19.88 16.10
C LEU A 94 -15.75 20.11 17.62
N ALA A 95 -14.98 19.36 18.43
CA ALA A 95 -15.05 19.55 19.89
C ALA A 95 -14.41 20.86 20.37
N LYS A 96 -13.45 21.40 19.61
CA LYS A 96 -12.75 22.64 19.97
C LYS A 96 -13.33 23.89 19.32
N ASN A 97 -13.89 23.76 18.14
CA ASN A 97 -14.37 24.85 17.30
C ASN A 97 -15.77 24.53 16.78
N ALA A 98 -16.68 25.49 16.87
CA ALA A 98 -17.96 25.42 16.13
C ALA A 98 -17.65 25.58 14.64
N MET A 99 -17.92 24.54 13.86
CA MET A 99 -17.68 24.56 12.41
C MET A 99 -18.67 25.52 11.75
N SER A 100 -18.14 26.50 11.02
CA SER A 100 -18.97 27.38 10.20
C SER A 100 -19.49 26.64 8.99
N SER A 101 -20.67 27.02 8.50
CA SER A 101 -21.23 26.46 7.25
C SER A 101 -20.29 26.58 6.06
N SER A 102 -19.49 27.65 6.01
CA SER A 102 -18.48 27.86 4.97
C SER A 102 -17.34 26.84 5.05
N GLU A 103 -16.88 26.51 6.25
CA GLU A 103 -15.81 25.51 6.45
C GLU A 103 -16.27 24.09 6.09
N LEU A 104 -17.53 23.75 6.41
CA LEU A 104 -18.13 22.49 6.02
C LEU A 104 -18.24 22.37 4.48
N MET A 105 -18.64 23.44 3.81
CA MET A 105 -18.73 23.50 2.37
C MET A 105 -17.35 23.30 1.71
N ILE A 106 -16.32 23.97 2.20
CA ILE A 106 -14.93 23.82 1.72
C ILE A 106 -14.44 22.38 1.92
N LEU A 107 -14.72 21.78 3.07
CA LEU A 107 -14.35 20.39 3.35
C LEU A 107 -15.02 19.42 2.41
N LEU A 108 -16.33 19.56 2.15
CA LEU A 108 -17.07 18.71 1.22
C LEU A 108 -16.55 18.83 -0.21
N ILE A 109 -16.37 20.06 -0.69
CA ILE A 109 -15.82 20.31 -2.03
C ILE A 109 -14.41 19.70 -2.14
N GLY A 110 -13.56 19.92 -1.14
CA GLY A 110 -12.21 19.36 -1.09
C GLY A 110 -12.21 17.83 -1.14
N CYS A 111 -13.10 17.16 -0.40
CA CYS A 111 -13.24 15.71 -0.42
C CYS A 111 -13.70 15.19 -1.79
N ILE A 112 -14.68 15.84 -2.42
CA ILE A 112 -15.19 15.45 -3.74
C ILE A 112 -14.09 15.61 -4.78
N VAL A 113 -13.42 16.75 -4.82
CA VAL A 113 -12.32 17.02 -5.77
C VAL A 113 -11.17 16.02 -5.56
N ALA A 114 -10.75 15.78 -4.32
CA ALA A 114 -9.70 14.82 -4.00
C ALA A 114 -10.08 13.39 -4.46
N PHE A 115 -11.34 12.99 -4.26
CA PHE A 115 -11.84 11.69 -4.70
C PHE A 115 -11.81 11.55 -6.23
N LEU A 116 -12.30 12.54 -6.95
CA LEU A 116 -12.32 12.52 -8.42
C LEU A 116 -10.89 12.50 -8.99
N VAL A 117 -10.01 13.35 -8.48
CA VAL A 117 -8.61 13.41 -8.90
C VAL A 117 -7.92 12.09 -8.62
N SER A 118 -8.17 11.46 -7.47
CA SER A 118 -7.60 10.14 -7.11
C SER A 118 -8.06 9.05 -8.07
N LEU A 119 -9.34 9.02 -8.43
CA LEU A 119 -9.86 8.05 -9.41
C LEU A 119 -9.18 8.19 -10.78
N VAL A 120 -9.04 9.43 -11.26
CA VAL A 120 -8.36 9.72 -12.53
C VAL A 120 -6.89 9.31 -12.44
N ALA A 121 -6.19 9.69 -11.35
CA ALA A 121 -4.77 9.37 -11.15
C ALA A 121 -4.53 7.86 -11.09
N ILE A 122 -5.38 7.10 -10.38
CA ILE A 122 -5.26 5.64 -10.28
C ILE A 122 -5.48 5.00 -11.66
N ARG A 123 -6.52 5.40 -12.40
CA ARG A 123 -6.78 4.88 -13.75
C ARG A 123 -5.63 5.18 -14.70
N PHE A 124 -5.11 6.41 -14.67
CA PHE A 124 -3.96 6.81 -15.47
C PHE A 124 -2.72 6.00 -15.12
N LEU A 125 -2.41 5.86 -13.82
CA LEU A 125 -1.25 5.12 -13.33
C LEU A 125 -1.30 3.64 -13.72
N ILE A 126 -2.45 2.99 -13.52
CA ILE A 126 -2.64 1.58 -13.91
C ILE A 126 -2.49 1.41 -15.43
N GLY A 127 -3.05 2.31 -16.22
CA GLY A 127 -2.90 2.31 -17.67
C GLY A 127 -1.46 2.52 -18.12
N PHE A 128 -0.74 3.40 -17.45
CA PHE A 128 0.66 3.69 -17.71
C PHE A 128 1.58 2.51 -17.36
N VAL A 129 1.40 1.93 -16.16
CA VAL A 129 2.21 0.79 -15.68
C VAL A 129 2.00 -0.46 -16.53
N LYS A 130 0.79 -0.69 -17.04
CA LYS A 130 0.51 -1.81 -17.95
C LYS A 130 1.20 -1.69 -19.32
N LYS A 131 1.54 -0.47 -19.75
CA LYS A 131 2.11 -0.20 -21.08
C LYS A 131 3.62 0.04 -21.06
N HIS A 132 4.22 0.34 -19.92
CA HIS A 132 5.62 0.74 -19.81
C HIS A 132 6.31 -0.04 -18.68
N ASP A 133 7.58 -0.39 -18.91
CA ASP A 133 8.46 -0.96 -17.89
C ASP A 133 8.66 0.00 -16.71
N PHE A 134 8.88 -0.55 -15.52
CA PHE A 134 9.13 0.22 -14.29
C PHE A 134 10.41 1.09 -14.30
N LYS A 135 11.24 0.99 -15.32
CA LYS A 135 12.50 1.74 -15.46
C LYS A 135 12.35 3.27 -15.35
N PRO A 136 11.36 3.92 -16.02
CA PRO A 136 11.17 5.37 -15.89
C PRO A 136 10.81 5.80 -14.47
N PHE A 137 10.14 4.94 -13.71
CA PHE A 137 9.72 5.24 -12.33
C PHE A 137 10.91 5.28 -11.35
N GLY A 138 11.93 4.46 -11.59
CA GLY A 138 13.19 4.49 -10.83
C GLY A 138 13.96 5.80 -11.05
N TRP A 139 14.05 6.24 -12.28
CA TRP A 139 14.70 7.52 -12.64
C TRP A 139 13.98 8.72 -12.06
N TYR A 140 12.65 8.72 -12.08
CA TYR A 140 11.85 9.80 -11.47
C TYR A 140 12.06 9.91 -9.95
N ARG A 141 12.35 8.81 -9.26
CA ARG A 141 12.66 8.83 -7.81
C ARG A 141 14.09 9.27 -7.50
N LEU A 142 15.02 8.94 -8.38
CA LEU A 142 16.43 9.31 -8.20
C LEU A 142 16.65 10.82 -8.35
N ALA A 143 15.94 11.47 -9.28
CA ALA A 143 16.10 12.91 -9.55
C ALA A 143 15.76 13.78 -8.32
N PRO A 144 14.57 13.66 -7.68
CA PRO A 144 14.29 14.41 -6.45
C PRO A 144 15.20 14.03 -5.28
N GLY A 145 15.58 12.75 -5.17
CA GLY A 145 16.52 12.31 -4.14
C GLY A 145 17.88 12.98 -4.25
N ALA A 146 18.40 13.11 -5.44
CA ALA A 146 19.66 13.83 -5.70
C ALA A 146 19.56 15.32 -5.37
N VAL A 147 18.42 15.97 -5.67
CA VAL A 147 18.18 17.40 -5.37
C VAL A 147 18.09 17.64 -3.86
N VAL A 148 17.56 16.71 -3.09
CA VAL A 148 17.43 16.85 -1.61
C VAL A 148 18.76 16.63 -0.89
N ILE A 149 19.69 15.85 -1.50
CA ILE A 149 20.99 15.55 -0.90
C ILE A 149 22.05 16.62 -1.30
N ALA A 150 21.85 17.35 -2.39
CA ALA A 150 22.73 18.42 -2.85
C ALA A 150 22.46 19.73 -2.10
#